data_8bd6e4fb8b811445a4e8a2acad6b6bf3
#
_entry.id   8bd6e4fb8b811445a4e8a2acad6b6bf3
#
_cell.length_a   1.000
_cell.length_b   1.000
_cell.length_c   1.000
_cell.angle_alpha   90.00
_cell.angle_beta   90.00
_cell.angle_gamma   90.00
#
_symmetry.space_group_name_H-M   'P 1'
#
loop_
_entity.id
_entity.type
_entity.pdbx_description
1 polymer ?
#
loop_
_entity_poly.entity_id
_entity_poly.type
_entity_poly.pdbx_seq_one_letter_code
_entity_poly.pdbx_strand_id
1 'polypeptide(L)'
;MIGALTRGLRMAPSTGRLLSQPLRAAPLGGVRFNSGKVSGPVIGIDLGTTNSCVSIMEGQQARVIENSEGGRTTPSVVAFTKDGERLVGVPAKRQAVVNPEATLFATKRLIGRKFTDREVQKDIDNVPFKIVAHTNGDAWVEARGQRYSPSQIGAFVVGKLKDTASGYLGKPVKHAVITVPAYFNDSQRQATKDAGTIAGLEVLRVINEPTAAALAYGLDRQDNATIAVFDLGGGTFDVSILEMSKGVFEVKSTNGDTHPVSYTHLTLPTTPYV
;
A
#
# COMPACT_ATOMS: atom_id res chain seq x y z
N MET A 1 43.98 40.85 53.37
CA MET A 1 45.24 40.34 53.94
C MET A 1 45.67 39.17 53.12
N ILE A 2 46.69 39.37 52.30
CA ILE A 2 48.00 38.68 52.35
C ILE A 2 47.83 37.24 51.80
N GLY A 3 48.51 36.74 50.84
CA GLY A 3 49.72 37.18 50.13
C GLY A 3 50.08 36.15 49.08
N ALA A 4 50.79 36.64 48.10
CA ALA A 4 51.37 35.93 46.97
C ALA A 4 52.38 34.86 47.35
N LEU A 5 52.59 33.88 46.55
CA LEU A 5 53.91 33.27 46.32
C LEU A 5 53.92 32.61 44.89
N THR A 6 54.68 33.30 44.06
CA THR A 6 55.21 32.88 42.78
C THR A 6 56.30 31.83 42.97
N ARG A 7 56.30 30.75 42.24
CA ARG A 7 57.52 30.02 41.86
C ARG A 7 57.36 29.51 40.41
N GLY A 8 58.18 30.11 39.58
CA GLY A 8 58.39 29.72 38.22
C GLY A 8 59.16 28.40 38.12
N LEU A 9 58.73 27.54 37.23
CA LEU A 9 59.55 26.44 36.72
C LEU A 9 59.71 26.67 35.20
N ARG A 10 60.96 26.92 34.84
CA ARG A 10 61.42 26.89 33.46
C ARG A 10 61.40 25.42 32.99
N MET A 11 60.71 25.13 31.95
CA MET A 11 60.85 23.87 31.19
C MET A 11 61.47 24.17 29.82
N ALA A 12 62.52 23.42 29.51
CA ALA A 12 63.27 23.47 28.27
C ALA A 12 62.46 22.97 27.09
N PRO A 13 62.76 23.40 25.85
CA PRO A 13 62.04 22.92 24.66
C PRO A 13 62.57 21.56 24.25
N SER A 14 61.71 20.55 24.29
CA SER A 14 61.92 19.22 23.63
C SER A 14 61.49 19.31 22.20
N THR A 15 62.44 19.33 21.29
CA THR A 15 62.17 19.09 19.83
C THR A 15 61.83 17.67 19.58
N GLY A 16 60.51 17.35 19.59
CA GLY A 16 59.97 16.08 19.13
C GLY A 16 59.34 16.28 17.75
N ARG A 17 60.06 15.89 16.70
CA ARG A 17 59.50 15.75 15.35
C ARG A 17 58.48 14.61 15.38
N LEU A 18 57.21 14.94 15.44
CA LEU A 18 56.12 14.02 15.13
C LEU A 18 56.03 13.86 13.61
N LEU A 19 56.49 12.71 13.13
CA LEU A 19 56.22 12.23 11.77
C LEU A 19 54.71 11.98 11.66
N SER A 20 54.02 12.89 11.03
CA SER A 20 52.62 12.68 10.62
C SER A 20 52.59 11.68 9.48
N GLN A 21 52.32 10.41 9.78
CA GLN A 21 51.94 9.46 8.78
C GLN A 21 50.49 9.81 8.32
N PRO A 22 50.22 9.92 7.01
CA PRO A 22 48.87 10.09 6.55
C PRO A 22 48.07 8.80 6.85
N LEU A 23 47.00 8.92 7.64
CA LEU A 23 45.99 7.87 7.78
C LEU A 23 45.48 7.53 6.39
N ARG A 24 45.86 6.37 5.88
CA ARG A 24 45.25 5.79 4.71
C ARG A 24 43.77 5.51 5.07
N ALA A 25 42.86 6.32 4.52
CA ALA A 25 41.44 6.02 4.54
C ALA A 25 41.27 4.63 3.92
N ALA A 26 40.79 3.68 4.70
CA ALA A 26 40.31 2.41 4.19
C ALA A 26 39.17 2.71 3.21
N PRO A 27 39.14 2.09 2.03
CA PRO A 27 38.01 2.26 1.14
C PRO A 27 36.76 1.79 1.88
N LEU A 28 35.82 2.71 2.08
CA LEU A 28 34.45 2.37 2.47
C LEU A 28 33.95 1.35 1.47
N GLY A 29 33.94 0.10 1.89
CA GLY A 29 33.38 -1.00 1.08
C GLY A 29 31.97 -0.56 0.66
N GLY A 30 31.85 -0.19 -0.61
CA GLY A 30 30.57 0.15 -1.18
C GLY A 30 29.64 -1.01 -0.90
N VAL A 31 28.58 -0.77 -0.13
CA VAL A 31 27.45 -1.67 -0.04
C VAL A 31 26.95 -1.80 -1.47
N ARG A 32 27.39 -2.84 -2.18
CA ARG A 32 26.81 -3.23 -3.44
C ARG A 32 25.39 -3.64 -3.09
N PHE A 33 24.44 -2.73 -3.30
CA PHE A 33 23.07 -3.13 -3.48
C PHE A 33 23.07 -4.13 -4.63
N ASN A 34 22.93 -5.39 -4.26
CA ASN A 34 22.76 -6.46 -5.22
C ASN A 34 21.39 -6.20 -5.87
N SER A 35 21.36 -5.41 -6.94
CA SER A 35 20.19 -5.28 -7.79
C SER A 35 20.09 -6.61 -8.55
N GLY A 36 19.70 -7.65 -7.81
CA GLY A 36 19.36 -8.93 -8.40
C GLY A 36 18.31 -8.62 -9.48
N LYS A 37 18.67 -8.89 -10.74
CA LYS A 37 17.77 -8.70 -11.86
C LYS A 37 16.52 -9.51 -11.54
N VAL A 38 15.38 -8.84 -11.30
CA VAL A 38 14.10 -9.50 -11.06
C VAL A 38 13.84 -10.40 -12.26
N SER A 39 13.77 -11.71 -12.02
CA SER A 39 13.55 -12.69 -13.07
C SER A 39 12.07 -13.06 -13.13
N GLY A 40 11.44 -12.87 -14.28
CA GLY A 40 10.03 -13.20 -14.50
C GLY A 40 9.11 -11.99 -14.55
N PRO A 41 7.79 -12.22 -14.72
CA PRO A 41 6.82 -11.15 -14.82
C PRO A 41 6.61 -10.46 -13.47
N VAL A 42 6.49 -9.14 -13.53
CA VAL A 42 6.06 -8.30 -12.43
C VAL A 42 4.66 -7.80 -12.74
N ILE A 43 3.74 -7.96 -11.81
CA ILE A 43 2.38 -7.43 -11.94
C ILE A 43 2.20 -6.16 -11.12
N GLY A 44 1.37 -5.25 -11.61
CA GLY A 44 0.84 -4.14 -10.83
C GLY A 44 -0.52 -4.53 -10.23
N ILE A 45 -0.68 -4.32 -8.95
CA ILE A 45 -1.93 -4.56 -8.23
C ILE A 45 -2.42 -3.25 -7.63
N ASP A 46 -3.62 -2.85 -8.01
CA ASP A 46 -4.39 -1.87 -7.26
C ASP A 46 -5.33 -2.62 -6.31
N LEU A 47 -4.99 -2.60 -5.02
CA LEU A 47 -5.78 -3.25 -3.97
C LEU A 47 -6.79 -2.24 -3.39
N GLY A 48 -7.88 -2.02 -4.11
CA GLY A 48 -8.89 -1.02 -3.74
C GLY A 48 -9.82 -1.48 -2.61
N THR A 49 -10.47 -0.52 -1.95
CA THR A 49 -11.43 -0.78 -0.87
C THR A 49 -12.67 -1.53 -1.37
N THR A 50 -13.15 -1.18 -2.55
CA THR A 50 -14.37 -1.78 -3.14
C THR A 50 -14.04 -2.76 -4.26
N ASN A 51 -13.15 -2.36 -5.17
CA ASN A 51 -12.71 -3.17 -6.30
C ASN A 51 -11.18 -3.12 -6.40
N SER A 52 -10.62 -4.22 -6.85
CA SER A 52 -9.18 -4.34 -7.10
C SER A 52 -8.94 -4.68 -8.57
N CYS A 53 -7.78 -4.34 -9.09
CA CYS A 53 -7.40 -4.73 -10.43
C CYS A 53 -5.94 -5.19 -10.50
N VAL A 54 -5.62 -5.93 -11.57
CA VAL A 54 -4.27 -6.40 -11.86
C VAL A 54 -3.87 -6.01 -13.27
N SER A 55 -2.64 -5.58 -13.42
CA SER A 55 -2.07 -5.16 -14.70
C SER A 55 -0.67 -5.70 -14.90
N ILE A 56 -0.26 -5.73 -16.17
CA ILE A 56 1.10 -6.07 -16.60
C ILE A 56 1.62 -5.02 -17.59
N MET A 57 2.93 -5.03 -17.79
CA MET A 57 3.55 -4.31 -18.90
C MET A 57 3.68 -5.28 -20.11
N GLU A 58 3.04 -4.93 -21.22
CA GLU A 58 3.24 -5.56 -22.53
C GLU A 58 4.09 -4.62 -23.38
N GLY A 59 5.37 -4.89 -23.47
CA GLY A 59 6.32 -3.95 -24.07
C GLY A 59 6.40 -2.66 -23.27
N GLN A 60 5.96 -1.54 -23.84
CA GLN A 60 5.95 -0.22 -23.22
C GLN A 60 4.54 0.24 -22.75
N GLN A 61 3.54 -0.62 -22.88
CA GLN A 61 2.16 -0.29 -22.53
C GLN A 61 1.71 -1.09 -21.32
N ALA A 62 1.04 -0.42 -20.38
CA ALA A 62 0.36 -1.08 -19.28
C ALA A 62 -0.97 -1.66 -19.78
N ARG A 63 -1.25 -2.90 -19.42
CA ARG A 63 -2.50 -3.58 -19.76
C ARG A 63 -3.16 -4.13 -18.50
N VAL A 64 -4.41 -3.76 -18.28
CA VAL A 64 -5.24 -4.35 -17.25
C VAL A 64 -5.74 -5.71 -17.71
N ILE A 65 -5.59 -6.74 -16.87
CA ILE A 65 -5.96 -8.12 -17.17
C ILE A 65 -7.42 -8.33 -16.78
N GLU A 66 -8.18 -8.93 -17.68
CA GLU A 66 -9.55 -9.35 -17.40
C GLU A 66 -9.55 -10.60 -16.52
N ASN A 67 -10.47 -10.65 -15.56
CA ASN A 67 -10.65 -11.80 -14.68
C ASN A 67 -11.47 -12.91 -15.37
N SER A 68 -11.63 -14.05 -14.69
CA SER A 68 -12.40 -15.19 -15.21
C SER A 68 -13.88 -14.89 -15.49
N GLU A 69 -14.40 -13.82 -14.92
CA GLU A 69 -15.76 -13.34 -15.10
C GLU A 69 -15.89 -12.27 -16.22
N GLY A 70 -14.80 -11.99 -16.96
CA GLY A 70 -14.74 -11.02 -18.05
C GLY A 70 -14.64 -9.56 -17.59
N GLY A 71 -14.45 -9.32 -16.28
CA GLY A 71 -14.32 -7.98 -15.73
C GLY A 71 -12.86 -7.55 -15.63
N ARG A 72 -12.59 -6.24 -15.81
CA ARG A 72 -11.27 -5.64 -15.60
C ARG A 72 -11.00 -5.32 -14.14
N THR A 73 -12.03 -5.40 -13.31
CA THR A 73 -11.93 -5.23 -11.86
C THR A 73 -12.54 -6.43 -11.16
N THR A 74 -11.99 -6.78 -10.01
CA THR A 74 -12.46 -7.84 -9.14
C THR A 74 -12.95 -7.21 -7.85
N PRO A 75 -14.21 -7.46 -7.41
CA PRO A 75 -14.69 -6.96 -6.13
C PRO A 75 -13.77 -7.39 -4.98
N SER A 76 -13.41 -6.45 -4.11
CA SER A 76 -12.61 -6.70 -2.89
C SER A 76 -13.49 -7.31 -1.80
N VAL A 77 -14.13 -8.43 -2.13
CA VAL A 77 -15.11 -9.12 -1.29
C VAL A 77 -14.67 -10.58 -1.12
N VAL A 78 -14.71 -11.05 0.12
CA VAL A 78 -14.39 -12.44 0.49
C VAL A 78 -15.55 -13.00 1.29
N ALA A 79 -16.00 -14.19 0.97
CA ALA A 79 -17.07 -14.86 1.71
C ALA A 79 -16.67 -16.28 2.10
N PHE A 80 -17.19 -16.73 3.23
CA PHE A 80 -17.04 -18.10 3.71
C PHE A 80 -18.41 -18.79 3.74
N THR A 81 -18.54 -19.86 2.98
CA THR A 81 -19.78 -20.65 2.91
C THR A 81 -19.99 -21.48 4.18
N LYS A 82 -21.18 -22.08 4.31
CA LYS A 82 -21.46 -23.02 5.42
C LYS A 82 -20.61 -24.28 5.36
N ASP A 83 -20.21 -24.67 4.16
CA ASP A 83 -19.43 -25.88 3.89
C ASP A 83 -17.91 -25.61 4.01
N GLY A 84 -17.52 -24.41 4.43
CA GLY A 84 -16.13 -24.02 4.63
C GLY A 84 -15.39 -23.57 3.36
N GLU A 85 -16.07 -23.44 2.24
CA GLU A 85 -15.49 -22.91 1.01
C GLU A 85 -15.27 -21.40 1.13
N ARG A 86 -14.16 -20.92 0.57
CA ARG A 86 -13.84 -19.50 0.46
C ARG A 86 -14.11 -18.99 -0.95
N LEU A 87 -14.99 -18.02 -1.06
CA LEU A 87 -15.30 -17.31 -2.29
C LEU A 87 -14.62 -15.95 -2.31
N VAL A 88 -14.13 -15.51 -3.47
CA VAL A 88 -13.47 -14.20 -3.65
C VAL A 88 -14.01 -13.52 -4.90
N GLY A 89 -14.23 -12.22 -4.81
CA GLY A 89 -14.66 -11.41 -5.95
C GLY A 89 -16.15 -11.51 -6.24
N VAL A 90 -16.50 -11.69 -7.51
CA VAL A 90 -17.89 -11.72 -7.97
C VAL A 90 -18.71 -12.84 -7.31
N PRO A 91 -18.22 -14.08 -7.18
CA PRO A 91 -18.96 -15.13 -6.47
C PRO A 91 -19.26 -14.75 -5.01
N ALA A 92 -18.29 -14.18 -4.29
CA ALA A 92 -18.50 -13.71 -2.93
C ALA A 92 -19.56 -12.60 -2.86
N LYS A 93 -19.49 -11.63 -3.77
CA LYS A 93 -20.45 -10.51 -3.83
C LYS A 93 -21.87 -10.98 -4.13
N ARG A 94 -22.04 -11.93 -5.05
CA ARG A 94 -23.39 -12.42 -5.44
C ARG A 94 -24.16 -13.06 -4.30
N GLN A 95 -23.49 -13.75 -3.39
CA GLN A 95 -24.13 -14.44 -2.26
C GLN A 95 -24.23 -13.58 -1.00
N ALA A 96 -23.74 -12.32 -1.02
CA ALA A 96 -23.67 -11.44 0.15
C ALA A 96 -25.03 -11.24 0.84
N VAL A 97 -26.12 -11.14 0.07
CA VAL A 97 -27.48 -10.92 0.59
C VAL A 97 -27.95 -12.09 1.46
N VAL A 98 -27.59 -13.32 1.10
CA VAL A 98 -28.00 -14.53 1.82
C VAL A 98 -27.00 -14.98 2.88
N ASN A 99 -25.82 -14.35 2.93
CA ASN A 99 -24.74 -14.69 3.85
C ASN A 99 -23.99 -13.44 4.32
N PRO A 100 -24.69 -12.41 4.83
CA PRO A 100 -24.06 -11.12 5.15
C PRO A 100 -23.01 -11.21 6.26
N GLU A 101 -23.24 -11.99 7.31
CA GLU A 101 -22.35 -12.10 8.47
C GLU A 101 -21.00 -12.78 8.16
N ALA A 102 -20.94 -13.58 7.08
CA ALA A 102 -19.70 -14.23 6.66
C ALA A 102 -19.20 -13.73 5.29
N THR A 103 -19.68 -12.56 4.85
CA THR A 103 -19.22 -11.87 3.64
C THR A 103 -18.53 -10.59 4.04
N LEU A 104 -17.21 -10.57 3.86
CA LEU A 104 -16.30 -9.52 4.30
C LEU A 104 -16.00 -8.59 3.12
N PHE A 105 -16.16 -7.29 3.33
CA PHE A 105 -15.87 -6.24 2.35
C PHE A 105 -15.30 -5.01 3.04
N ALA A 106 -14.73 -4.07 2.30
CA ALA A 106 -14.13 -2.84 2.79
C ALA A 106 -13.06 -3.03 3.89
N THR A 107 -12.49 -4.23 4.03
CA THR A 107 -11.52 -4.56 5.07
C THR A 107 -10.20 -3.78 4.97
N LYS A 108 -9.94 -3.14 3.81
CA LYS A 108 -8.82 -2.19 3.65
C LYS A 108 -8.89 -1.03 4.64
N ARG A 109 -10.09 -0.62 5.09
CA ARG A 109 -10.28 0.42 6.10
C ARG A 109 -9.73 0.03 7.47
N LEU A 110 -9.69 -1.27 7.76
CA LEU A 110 -9.22 -1.83 9.04
C LEU A 110 -7.72 -2.14 9.03
N ILE A 111 -7.07 -2.13 7.85
CA ILE A 111 -5.68 -2.56 7.72
C ILE A 111 -4.74 -1.65 8.53
N GLY A 112 -3.91 -2.25 9.39
CA GLY A 112 -2.97 -1.53 10.25
C GLY A 112 -3.59 -0.64 11.32
N ARG A 113 -4.89 -0.80 11.64
CA ARG A 113 -5.61 -0.01 12.64
C ARG A 113 -5.84 -0.78 13.93
N LYS A 114 -5.95 -0.01 15.03
CA LYS A 114 -6.35 -0.55 16.34
C LYS A 114 -7.88 -0.64 16.42
N PHE A 115 -8.37 -1.63 17.15
CA PHE A 115 -9.80 -1.81 17.36
C PHE A 115 -10.47 -0.57 17.96
N THR A 116 -9.74 0.16 18.84
CA THR A 116 -10.23 1.37 19.51
C THR A 116 -10.21 2.62 18.64
N ASP A 117 -9.67 2.55 17.43
CA ASP A 117 -9.63 3.70 16.52
C ASP A 117 -11.03 4.16 16.14
N ARG A 118 -11.25 5.47 16.15
CA ARG A 118 -12.56 6.08 15.87
C ARG A 118 -13.17 5.62 14.53
N GLU A 119 -12.32 5.48 13.51
CA GLU A 119 -12.78 5.03 12.19
C GLU A 119 -13.23 3.57 12.22
N VAL A 120 -12.54 2.71 12.99
CA VAL A 120 -12.94 1.31 13.18
C VAL A 120 -14.28 1.22 13.92
N GLN A 121 -14.49 2.07 14.94
CA GLN A 121 -15.76 2.11 15.70
C GLN A 121 -16.94 2.51 14.80
N LYS A 122 -16.74 3.43 13.85
CA LYS A 122 -17.76 3.77 12.86
C LYS A 122 -18.06 2.59 11.92
N ASP A 123 -17.04 1.83 11.50
CA ASP A 123 -17.24 0.68 10.62
C ASP A 123 -18.02 -0.44 11.31
N ILE A 124 -17.87 -0.64 12.64
CA ILE A 124 -18.60 -1.64 13.41
C ILE A 124 -20.12 -1.47 13.27
N ASP A 125 -20.59 -0.22 13.28
CA ASP A 125 -22.02 0.10 13.18
C ASP A 125 -22.57 -0.05 11.74
N ASN A 126 -21.68 -0.09 10.74
CA ASN A 126 -22.05 -0.01 9.32
C ASN A 126 -21.86 -1.33 8.54
N VAL A 127 -21.28 -2.37 9.16
CA VAL A 127 -21.06 -3.66 8.48
C VAL A 127 -21.85 -4.79 9.14
N PRO A 128 -22.32 -5.78 8.37
CA PRO A 128 -23.11 -6.89 8.91
C PRO A 128 -22.26 -7.99 9.57
N PHE A 129 -20.95 -7.98 9.35
CA PHE A 129 -20.01 -8.94 9.93
C PHE A 129 -19.34 -8.37 11.19
N LYS A 130 -18.77 -9.24 12.02
CA LYS A 130 -18.16 -8.81 13.28
C LYS A 130 -16.74 -8.29 13.06
N ILE A 131 -16.47 -7.10 13.61
CA ILE A 131 -15.12 -6.59 13.82
C ILE A 131 -14.77 -6.83 15.29
N VAL A 132 -13.60 -7.42 15.55
CA VAL A 132 -13.19 -7.85 16.89
C VAL A 132 -11.78 -7.38 17.23
N ALA A 133 -11.50 -7.19 18.52
CA ALA A 133 -10.16 -6.89 18.98
C ALA A 133 -9.31 -8.18 18.99
N HIS A 134 -8.12 -8.11 18.40
CA HIS A 134 -7.11 -9.14 18.57
C HIS A 134 -6.31 -8.90 19.86
N THR A 135 -5.54 -9.89 20.31
CA THR A 135 -4.77 -9.84 21.56
C THR A 135 -3.76 -8.69 21.63
N ASN A 136 -3.25 -8.24 20.47
CA ASN A 136 -2.36 -7.08 20.36
C ASN A 136 -3.09 -5.74 20.20
N GLY A 137 -4.44 -5.75 20.28
CA GLY A 137 -5.29 -4.58 20.14
C GLY A 137 -5.63 -4.20 18.70
N ASP A 138 -5.17 -4.92 17.69
CA ASP A 138 -5.51 -4.65 16.30
C ASP A 138 -6.97 -5.01 15.98
N ALA A 139 -7.56 -4.30 15.01
CA ALA A 139 -8.87 -4.62 14.48
C ALA A 139 -8.79 -5.86 13.57
N TRP A 140 -9.51 -6.91 13.91
CA TRP A 140 -9.67 -8.12 13.13
C TRP A 140 -11.13 -8.33 12.77
N VAL A 141 -11.42 -9.21 11.83
CA VAL A 141 -12.77 -9.60 11.44
C VAL A 141 -13.05 -11.04 11.80
N GLU A 142 -14.32 -11.36 12.08
CA GLU A 142 -14.73 -12.71 12.40
C GLU A 142 -15.77 -13.20 11.38
N ALA A 143 -15.56 -14.39 10.82
CA ALA A 143 -16.50 -15.08 9.95
C ALA A 143 -16.49 -16.57 10.30
N ARG A 144 -17.69 -17.19 10.42
CA ARG A 144 -17.85 -18.61 10.75
C ARG A 144 -17.06 -19.06 11.99
N GLY A 145 -16.97 -18.20 13.01
CA GLY A 145 -16.25 -18.49 14.24
C GLY A 145 -14.72 -18.44 14.13
N GLN A 146 -14.20 -18.10 12.98
CA GLN A 146 -12.76 -17.89 12.76
C GLN A 146 -12.42 -16.41 12.64
N ARG A 147 -11.26 -16.02 13.15
CA ARG A 147 -10.77 -14.64 13.12
C ARG A 147 -9.69 -14.47 12.08
N TYR A 148 -9.79 -13.39 11.34
CA TYR A 148 -8.87 -13.04 10.26
C TYR A 148 -8.35 -11.63 10.44
N SER A 149 -7.07 -11.44 10.20
CA SER A 149 -6.52 -10.08 10.06
C SER A 149 -6.97 -9.47 8.74
N PRO A 150 -7.08 -8.13 8.66
CA PRO A 150 -7.36 -7.45 7.40
C PRO A 150 -6.36 -7.81 6.29
N SER A 151 -5.08 -8.03 6.66
CA SER A 151 -4.05 -8.47 5.71
C SER A 151 -4.33 -9.86 5.15
N GLN A 152 -4.87 -10.80 5.94
CA GLN A 152 -5.27 -12.13 5.45
C GLN A 152 -6.45 -12.02 4.46
N ILE A 153 -7.42 -11.17 4.75
CA ILE A 153 -8.54 -10.94 3.81
C ILE A 153 -8.03 -10.28 2.53
N GLY A 154 -7.16 -9.28 2.64
CA GLY A 154 -6.47 -8.69 1.49
C GLY A 154 -5.68 -9.71 0.69
N ALA A 155 -5.01 -10.64 1.37
CA ALA A 155 -4.24 -11.70 0.72
C ALA A 155 -5.11 -12.64 -0.12
N PHE A 156 -6.36 -12.91 0.28
CA PHE A 156 -7.28 -13.70 -0.55
C PHE A 156 -7.65 -12.99 -1.84
N VAL A 157 -7.86 -11.66 -1.78
CA VAL A 157 -8.10 -10.85 -2.98
C VAL A 157 -6.86 -10.81 -3.86
N VAL A 158 -5.68 -10.55 -3.29
CA VAL A 158 -4.39 -10.55 -4.01
C VAL A 158 -4.13 -11.91 -4.65
N GLY A 159 -4.44 -13.01 -3.96
CA GLY A 159 -4.32 -14.37 -4.48
C GLY A 159 -5.18 -14.57 -5.75
N LYS A 160 -6.44 -14.13 -5.73
CA LYS A 160 -7.32 -14.18 -6.91
C LYS A 160 -6.74 -13.38 -8.08
N LEU A 161 -6.19 -12.18 -7.82
CA LEU A 161 -5.55 -11.35 -8.85
C LEU A 161 -4.27 -12.00 -9.41
N LYS A 162 -3.46 -12.62 -8.54
CA LYS A 162 -2.28 -13.40 -8.92
C LYS A 162 -2.64 -14.56 -9.83
N ASP A 163 -3.70 -15.31 -9.48
CA ASP A 163 -4.17 -16.45 -10.26
C ASP A 163 -4.69 -15.99 -11.62
N THR A 164 -5.42 -14.86 -11.66
CA THR A 164 -5.87 -14.21 -12.89
C THR A 164 -4.67 -13.87 -13.79
N ALA A 165 -3.64 -13.23 -13.22
CA ALA A 165 -2.45 -12.86 -13.99
C ALA A 165 -1.64 -14.09 -14.43
N SER A 166 -1.54 -15.11 -13.59
CA SER A 166 -0.83 -16.36 -13.93
C SER A 166 -1.54 -17.13 -15.05
N GLY A 167 -2.88 -17.17 -15.03
CA GLY A 167 -3.69 -17.77 -16.10
C GLY A 167 -3.51 -17.02 -17.42
N TYR A 168 -3.57 -15.68 -17.38
CA TYR A 168 -3.36 -14.85 -18.57
C TYR A 168 -1.97 -15.04 -19.19
N LEU A 169 -0.94 -15.09 -18.36
CA LEU A 169 0.46 -15.22 -18.79
C LEU A 169 0.88 -16.66 -19.14
N GLY A 170 0.06 -17.66 -18.80
CA GLY A 170 0.39 -19.08 -18.94
C GLY A 170 1.60 -19.53 -18.09
N LYS A 171 1.97 -18.75 -17.05
CA LYS A 171 3.10 -19.03 -16.16
C LYS A 171 2.91 -18.41 -14.78
N PRO A 172 3.51 -19.00 -13.73
CA PRO A 172 3.39 -18.48 -12.38
C PRO A 172 3.96 -17.07 -12.24
N VAL A 173 3.23 -16.21 -11.53
CA VAL A 173 3.67 -14.86 -11.15
C VAL A 173 4.21 -14.90 -9.72
N LYS A 174 5.39 -14.29 -9.52
CA LYS A 174 6.06 -14.24 -8.22
C LYS A 174 6.28 -12.83 -7.68
N HIS A 175 6.24 -11.82 -8.54
CA HIS A 175 6.60 -10.45 -8.16
C HIS A 175 5.45 -9.49 -8.41
N ALA A 176 5.27 -8.54 -7.48
CA ALA A 176 4.25 -7.52 -7.60
C ALA A 176 4.73 -6.15 -7.11
N VAL A 177 4.11 -5.11 -7.67
CA VAL A 177 4.05 -3.77 -7.08
C VAL A 177 2.60 -3.54 -6.66
N ILE A 178 2.36 -3.07 -5.43
CA ILE A 178 1.02 -2.87 -4.88
C ILE A 178 0.82 -1.39 -4.55
N THR A 179 -0.35 -0.85 -4.86
CA THR A 179 -0.67 0.55 -4.52
C THR A 179 -1.31 0.68 -3.15
N VAL A 180 -1.11 1.84 -2.53
CA VAL A 180 -1.73 2.24 -1.27
C VAL A 180 -2.12 3.71 -1.32
N PRO A 181 -3.13 4.16 -0.56
CA PRO A 181 -3.42 5.57 -0.40
C PRO A 181 -2.21 6.36 0.09
N ALA A 182 -2.08 7.61 -0.36
CA ALA A 182 -0.92 8.44 -0.01
C ALA A 182 -0.83 8.73 1.50
N TYR A 183 -1.96 8.77 2.20
CA TYR A 183 -2.03 9.02 3.65
C TYR A 183 -1.77 7.77 4.51
N PHE A 184 -1.59 6.58 3.93
CA PHE A 184 -1.28 5.39 4.70
C PHE A 184 0.03 5.57 5.47
N ASN A 185 -0.01 5.25 6.76
CA ASN A 185 1.17 5.20 7.61
C ASN A 185 2.00 3.91 7.36
N ASP A 186 3.16 3.82 7.98
CA ASP A 186 4.08 2.71 7.78
C ASP A 186 3.47 1.35 8.19
N SER A 187 2.68 1.30 9.25
CA SER A 187 1.98 0.08 9.68
C SER A 187 0.99 -0.41 8.62
N GLN A 188 0.23 0.51 8.02
CA GLN A 188 -0.73 0.19 6.96
C GLN A 188 -0.04 -0.24 5.67
N ARG A 189 1.08 0.40 5.32
CA ARG A 189 1.93 0.03 4.17
C ARG A 189 2.54 -1.35 4.37
N GLN A 190 3.06 -1.63 5.56
CA GLN A 190 3.62 -2.94 5.89
C GLN A 190 2.52 -4.03 5.85
N ALA A 191 1.37 -3.78 6.46
CA ALA A 191 0.25 -4.72 6.45
C ALA A 191 -0.29 -5.01 5.03
N THR A 192 -0.23 -4.02 4.12
CA THR A 192 -0.54 -4.23 2.69
C THR A 192 0.54 -5.07 2.00
N LYS A 193 1.82 -4.83 2.31
CA LYS A 193 2.93 -5.67 1.83
C LYS A 193 2.79 -7.11 2.32
N ASP A 194 2.40 -7.29 3.58
CA ASP A 194 2.17 -8.60 4.20
C ASP A 194 1.04 -9.36 3.49
N ALA A 195 -0.04 -8.67 3.07
CA ALA A 195 -1.09 -9.29 2.27
C ALA A 195 -0.55 -9.88 0.96
N GLY A 196 0.34 -9.18 0.27
CA GLY A 196 1.03 -9.70 -0.91
C GLY A 196 1.90 -10.92 -0.60
N THR A 197 2.65 -10.86 0.50
CA THR A 197 3.53 -11.97 0.96
C THR A 197 2.72 -13.21 1.35
N ILE A 198 1.62 -13.04 2.08
CA ILE A 198 0.68 -14.13 2.45
C ILE A 198 0.08 -14.77 1.19
N ALA A 199 -0.19 -13.98 0.14
CA ALA A 199 -0.64 -14.49 -1.16
C ALA A 199 0.47 -15.19 -1.97
N GLY A 200 1.69 -15.27 -1.45
CA GLY A 200 2.84 -15.91 -2.09
C GLY A 200 3.47 -15.08 -3.19
N LEU A 201 3.45 -13.75 -3.05
CA LEU A 201 4.14 -12.79 -3.91
C LEU A 201 5.33 -12.16 -3.18
N GLU A 202 6.41 -11.94 -3.89
CA GLU A 202 7.45 -11.01 -3.49
C GLU A 202 6.98 -9.59 -3.87
N VAL A 203 6.65 -8.78 -2.87
CA VAL A 203 6.25 -7.39 -3.09
C VAL A 203 7.49 -6.52 -3.21
N LEU A 204 7.81 -6.17 -4.44
CA LEU A 204 9.02 -5.40 -4.78
C LEU A 204 8.92 -3.97 -4.29
N ARG A 205 7.74 -3.35 -4.41
CA ARG A 205 7.46 -1.99 -3.95
C ARG A 205 5.99 -1.82 -3.56
N VAL A 206 5.78 -0.91 -2.63
CA VAL A 206 4.49 -0.31 -2.34
C VAL A 206 4.57 1.15 -2.78
N ILE A 207 3.64 1.59 -3.64
CA ILE A 207 3.62 2.95 -4.20
C ILE A 207 2.30 3.64 -3.89
N ASN A 208 2.30 4.97 -3.89
CA ASN A 208 1.07 5.73 -3.64
C ASN A 208 0.13 5.66 -4.85
N GLU A 209 -1.17 5.47 -4.60
CA GLU A 209 -2.22 5.45 -5.63
C GLU A 209 -2.19 6.68 -6.54
N PRO A 210 -2.12 7.92 -6.01
CA PRO A 210 -2.06 9.10 -6.88
C PRO A 210 -0.77 9.16 -7.71
N THR A 211 0.36 8.65 -7.19
CA THR A 211 1.59 8.55 -7.98
C THR A 211 1.46 7.53 -9.11
N ALA A 212 0.83 6.39 -8.85
CA ALA A 212 0.57 5.38 -9.86
C ALA A 212 -0.35 5.90 -10.95
N ALA A 213 -1.40 6.64 -10.58
CA ALA A 213 -2.31 7.28 -11.53
C ALA A 213 -1.61 8.32 -12.41
N ALA A 214 -0.76 9.17 -11.82
CA ALA A 214 0.02 10.16 -12.54
C ALA A 214 1.00 9.50 -13.53
N LEU A 215 1.68 8.43 -13.12
CA LEU A 215 2.56 7.64 -13.99
C LEU A 215 1.79 6.99 -15.16
N ALA A 216 0.63 6.40 -14.87
CA ALA A 216 -0.21 5.77 -15.89
C ALA A 216 -0.74 6.77 -16.92
N TYR A 217 -0.97 8.01 -16.53
CA TYR A 217 -1.36 9.10 -17.43
C TYR A 217 -0.18 9.64 -18.26
N GLY A 218 1.05 9.23 -17.96
CA GLY A 218 2.26 9.64 -18.69
C GLY A 218 2.80 11.01 -18.29
N LEU A 219 2.50 11.46 -17.08
CA LEU A 219 2.99 12.74 -16.56
C LEU A 219 4.49 12.72 -16.22
N ASP A 220 5.10 11.56 -16.12
CA ASP A 220 6.55 11.39 -15.93
C ASP A 220 7.40 12.00 -17.06
N ARG A 221 6.77 12.31 -18.19
CA ARG A 221 7.41 12.93 -19.36
C ARG A 221 7.35 14.46 -19.36
N GLN A 222 6.70 15.06 -18.38
CA GLN A 222 6.63 16.50 -18.24
C GLN A 222 7.71 17.00 -17.30
N ASP A 223 8.26 18.19 -17.60
CA ASP A 223 9.19 18.88 -16.72
C ASP A 223 8.42 19.74 -15.73
N ASN A 224 8.69 19.62 -14.44
CA ASN A 224 8.20 20.44 -13.34
C ASN A 224 6.71 20.83 -13.45
N ALA A 225 5.86 20.04 -12.85
CA ALA A 225 4.42 20.29 -12.79
C ALA A 225 3.86 20.09 -11.39
N THR A 226 2.86 20.88 -11.04
CA THR A 226 2.00 20.61 -9.88
C THR A 226 0.70 20.03 -10.42
N ILE A 227 0.34 18.85 -9.95
CA ILE A 227 -0.83 18.12 -10.41
C ILE A 227 -1.76 17.79 -9.26
N ALA A 228 -3.07 17.83 -9.51
CA ALA A 228 -4.09 17.35 -8.61
C ALA A 228 -4.61 16.01 -9.13
N VAL A 229 -4.58 15.00 -8.28
CA VAL A 229 -5.22 13.71 -8.54
C VAL A 229 -6.49 13.63 -7.72
N PHE A 230 -7.60 13.40 -8.40
CA PHE A 230 -8.92 13.27 -7.84
C PHE A 230 -9.37 11.82 -8.02
N ASP A 231 -9.34 11.06 -6.93
CA ASP A 231 -9.67 9.63 -6.92
C ASP A 231 -11.01 9.42 -6.21
N LEU A 232 -12.05 9.13 -7.00
CA LEU A 232 -13.37 8.81 -6.50
C LEU A 232 -13.65 7.33 -6.70
N GLY A 233 -13.40 6.55 -5.66
CA GLY A 233 -13.66 5.12 -5.63
C GLY A 233 -15.10 4.77 -5.25
N GLY A 234 -15.36 3.47 -5.13
CA GLY A 234 -16.69 2.96 -4.71
C GLY A 234 -16.94 3.07 -3.20
N GLY A 235 -15.95 3.41 -2.40
CA GLY A 235 -16.07 3.47 -0.94
C GLY A 235 -15.16 4.51 -0.27
N THR A 236 -14.34 5.22 -1.05
CA THR A 236 -13.45 6.27 -0.58
C THR A 236 -13.40 7.38 -1.62
N PHE A 237 -13.08 8.57 -1.17
CA PHE A 237 -12.78 9.73 -1.99
C PHE A 237 -11.45 10.32 -1.53
N ASP A 238 -10.51 10.47 -2.44
CA ASP A 238 -9.18 10.98 -2.14
C ASP A 238 -8.78 12.07 -3.13
N VAL A 239 -8.24 13.18 -2.62
CA VAL A 239 -7.63 14.25 -3.40
C VAL A 239 -6.19 14.38 -2.96
N SER A 240 -5.27 14.36 -3.92
CA SER A 240 -3.84 14.51 -3.65
C SER A 240 -3.23 15.56 -4.57
N ILE A 241 -2.41 16.41 -3.99
CA ILE A 241 -1.58 17.37 -4.74
C ILE A 241 -0.17 16.80 -4.79
N LEU A 242 0.33 16.62 -6.01
CA LEU A 242 1.69 16.13 -6.26
C LEU A 242 2.50 17.23 -6.95
N GLU A 243 3.74 17.36 -6.56
CA GLU A 243 4.74 18.11 -7.30
C GLU A 243 5.63 17.10 -8.03
N MET A 244 5.81 17.35 -9.31
CA MET A 244 6.70 16.56 -10.14
C MET A 244 7.91 17.41 -10.53
N SER A 245 9.09 16.87 -10.31
CA SER A 245 10.34 17.48 -10.75
C SER A 245 11.30 16.42 -11.23
N LYS A 246 11.74 16.54 -12.48
CA LYS A 246 12.72 15.61 -13.10
C LYS A 246 12.37 14.13 -12.95
N GLY A 247 11.09 13.78 -13.12
CA GLY A 247 10.61 12.40 -13.00
C GLY A 247 10.43 11.88 -11.56
N VAL A 248 10.62 12.74 -10.55
CA VAL A 248 10.33 12.43 -9.14
C VAL A 248 8.97 13.03 -8.78
N PHE A 249 8.11 12.20 -8.21
CA PHE A 249 6.79 12.62 -7.70
C PHE A 249 6.85 12.76 -6.18
N GLU A 250 6.50 13.93 -5.69
CA GLU A 250 6.39 14.22 -4.26
C GLU A 250 4.93 14.55 -3.92
N VAL A 251 4.33 13.84 -2.97
CA VAL A 251 2.99 14.16 -2.49
C VAL A 251 3.11 15.32 -1.50
N LYS A 252 2.58 16.49 -1.87
CA LYS A 252 2.61 17.70 -1.03
C LYS A 252 1.47 17.73 -0.04
N SER A 253 0.31 17.27 -0.45
CA SER A 253 -0.90 17.29 0.38
C SER A 253 -1.83 16.18 -0.06
N THR A 254 -2.55 15.61 0.89
CA THR A 254 -3.62 14.67 0.62
C THR A 254 -4.76 14.92 1.59
N ASN A 255 -5.99 14.79 1.10
CA ASN A 255 -7.20 14.85 1.90
C ASN A 255 -8.22 13.89 1.27
N GLY A 256 -9.24 13.51 2.03
CA GLY A 256 -10.26 12.61 1.51
C GLY A 256 -11.28 12.24 2.55
N ASP A 257 -12.24 11.41 2.14
CA ASP A 257 -13.25 10.83 3.01
C ASP A 257 -13.29 9.32 2.82
N THR A 258 -13.13 8.59 3.91
CA THR A 258 -13.20 7.12 3.92
C THR A 258 -14.64 6.61 3.97
N HIS A 259 -15.62 7.50 4.21
CA HIS A 259 -17.04 7.22 4.20
C HIS A 259 -17.78 8.34 3.44
N PRO A 260 -17.46 8.57 2.16
CA PRO A 260 -18.11 9.63 1.42
C PRO A 260 -19.61 9.40 1.45
N VAL A 261 -20.34 10.45 1.84
CA VAL A 261 -21.79 10.41 1.92
C VAL A 261 -22.36 10.23 0.53
N SER A 262 -22.41 8.96 0.17
CA SER A 262 -23.23 8.44 -0.91
C SER A 262 -22.95 8.94 -2.34
N TYR A 263 -22.81 8.00 -3.23
CA TYR A 263 -23.07 8.12 -4.68
C TYR A 263 -24.25 9.04 -5.04
N THR A 264 -25.23 9.18 -4.16
CA THR A 264 -26.41 10.02 -4.40
C THR A 264 -26.13 11.50 -4.37
N HIS A 265 -25.07 11.97 -3.70
CA HIS A 265 -24.72 13.39 -3.69
C HIS A 265 -23.68 13.76 -4.78
N LEU A 266 -22.88 12.80 -5.23
CA LEU A 266 -21.91 12.99 -6.30
C LEU A 266 -22.48 12.63 -7.69
N THR A 267 -23.58 11.91 -7.73
CA THR A 267 -24.41 11.72 -8.92
C THR A 267 -25.52 12.77 -9.03
N LEU A 268 -25.35 13.94 -8.42
CA LEU A 268 -26.06 15.11 -8.92
C LEU A 268 -25.82 15.20 -10.42
N PRO A 269 -26.87 15.36 -11.21
CA PRO A 269 -26.85 15.02 -12.62
C PRO A 269 -25.77 15.81 -13.31
N THR A 270 -24.67 15.17 -13.63
CA THR A 270 -23.92 15.51 -14.82
C THR A 270 -24.80 15.12 -15.99
N THR A 271 -25.93 15.79 -16.14
CA THR A 271 -26.51 15.91 -17.47
C THR A 271 -25.46 16.66 -18.26
N PRO A 272 -24.85 16.05 -19.28
CA PRO A 272 -24.09 16.82 -20.22
C PRO A 272 -25.09 17.75 -20.87
N TYR A 273 -25.07 19.00 -20.47
CA TYR A 273 -25.59 20.03 -21.33
C TYR A 273 -24.60 20.13 -22.50
N VAL A 274 -25.04 19.59 -23.59
CA VAL A 274 -24.47 19.80 -24.92
C VAL A 274 -24.51 21.29 -25.24
#